data_b002785e93e8d8778334d62dcc77839c
#
_entry.id   b002785e93e8d8778334d62dcc77839c
#
_cell.length_a   1.000
_cell.length_b   1.000
_cell.length_c   1.000
_cell.angle_alpha   90.00
_cell.angle_beta   90.00
_cell.angle_gamma   90.00
#
_symmetry.space_group_name_H-M   'P 1'
#
loop_
_entity.id
_entity.type
_entity.pdbx_description
1 polymer ?
#
loop_
_entity_poly.entity_id
_entity_poly.type
_entity_poly.pdbx_seq_one_letter_code
_entity_poly.pdbx_strand_id
1 'polypeptide(L)'
;MIKVWDYLKEYELLREDILSAVDEVFKNGTLIFGPKLDEFEEKFSTYHECKYGIGVGNCTDAITIALKAFDIGAGDEVITTSNTAVPTVTAIVNTGASAKFVDINQYSLMDVDRLENFINKKTKAIVPVHLYGQMCEMDKIMELSKKYNLKVIEDCAQSLGATYKGKKAGSIGDVGCFSFY
;
A
#
# COMPACT_ATOMS: atom_id res chain seq x y z
N MET A 1 -5.39 -30.10 13.18
CA MET A 1 -4.29 -29.10 13.04
C MET A 1 -4.92 -27.80 12.59
N ILE A 2 -4.64 -26.70 13.27
CA ILE A 2 -5.10 -25.35 12.83
C ILE A 2 -4.17 -24.90 11.70
N LYS A 3 -4.74 -24.65 10.51
CA LYS A 3 -3.99 -24.11 9.37
C LYS A 3 -3.86 -22.60 9.54
N VAL A 4 -2.72 -22.05 9.15
CA VAL A 4 -2.50 -20.58 9.12
C VAL A 4 -3.41 -19.93 8.06
N TRP A 5 -3.67 -20.65 6.97
CA TRP A 5 -4.59 -20.24 5.92
C TRP A 5 -5.35 -21.47 5.39
N ASP A 6 -6.67 -21.37 5.30
CA ASP A 6 -7.53 -22.44 4.80
C ASP A 6 -8.37 -21.97 3.61
N TYR A 7 -7.67 -21.77 2.48
CA TYR A 7 -8.22 -21.30 1.23
C TYR A 7 -9.45 -22.10 0.76
N LEU A 8 -9.46 -23.42 0.97
CA LEU A 8 -10.56 -24.25 0.46
C LEU A 8 -11.92 -23.89 1.07
N LYS A 9 -11.94 -23.55 2.36
CA LYS A 9 -13.18 -23.13 3.03
C LYS A 9 -13.71 -21.80 2.47
N GLU A 10 -12.81 -20.86 2.25
CA GLU A 10 -13.15 -19.58 1.64
C GLU A 10 -13.66 -19.78 0.21
N TYR A 11 -12.95 -20.58 -0.58
CA TYR A 11 -13.36 -20.89 -1.93
C TYR A 11 -14.72 -21.58 -1.99
N GLU A 12 -14.99 -22.57 -1.13
CA GLU A 12 -16.28 -23.26 -1.09
C GLU A 12 -17.45 -22.29 -0.81
N LEU A 13 -17.25 -21.30 0.05
CA LEU A 13 -18.25 -20.27 0.36
C LEU A 13 -18.49 -19.30 -0.79
N LEU A 14 -17.45 -18.91 -1.52
CA LEU A 14 -17.51 -17.86 -2.53
C LEU A 14 -17.52 -18.40 -3.97
N ARG A 15 -17.48 -19.72 -4.15
CA ARG A 15 -17.30 -20.36 -5.46
C ARG A 15 -18.28 -19.86 -6.52
N GLU A 16 -19.56 -19.88 -6.21
CA GLU A 16 -20.61 -19.53 -7.19
C GLU A 16 -20.51 -18.05 -7.58
N ASP A 17 -20.23 -17.16 -6.62
CA ASP A 17 -20.09 -15.72 -6.86
C ASP A 17 -18.84 -15.44 -7.71
N ILE A 18 -17.71 -16.11 -7.42
CA ILE A 18 -16.46 -15.98 -8.19
C ILE A 18 -16.69 -16.44 -9.65
N LEU A 19 -17.26 -17.64 -9.85
CA LEU A 19 -17.50 -18.18 -11.18
C LEU A 19 -18.48 -17.31 -11.97
N SER A 20 -19.54 -16.80 -11.32
CA SER A 20 -20.50 -15.90 -11.94
C SER A 20 -19.87 -14.58 -12.39
N ALA A 21 -19.02 -13.99 -11.54
CA ALA A 21 -18.33 -12.75 -11.88
C ALA A 21 -17.36 -12.93 -13.07
N VAL A 22 -16.62 -14.03 -13.09
CA VAL A 22 -15.71 -14.36 -14.21
C VAL A 22 -16.50 -14.58 -15.50
N ASP A 23 -17.58 -15.38 -15.44
CA ASP A 23 -18.43 -15.69 -16.61
C ASP A 23 -19.07 -14.41 -17.18
N GLU A 24 -19.52 -13.49 -16.33
CA GLU A 24 -20.05 -12.19 -16.75
C GLU A 24 -19.03 -11.37 -17.54
N VAL A 25 -17.79 -11.28 -17.06
CA VAL A 25 -16.71 -10.56 -17.77
C VAL A 25 -16.44 -11.18 -19.13
N PHE A 26 -16.34 -12.52 -19.21
CA PHE A 26 -16.11 -13.21 -20.49
C PHE A 26 -17.27 -13.05 -21.46
N LYS A 27 -18.52 -13.14 -21.01
CA LYS A 27 -19.71 -12.93 -21.84
C LYS A 27 -19.80 -11.53 -22.40
N ASN A 28 -19.38 -10.54 -21.60
CA ASN A 28 -19.39 -9.13 -22.03
C ASN A 28 -18.21 -8.78 -22.96
N GLY A 29 -17.18 -9.63 -23.04
CA GLY A 29 -16.04 -9.46 -23.94
C GLY A 29 -15.10 -8.32 -23.56
N THR A 30 -15.26 -7.66 -22.42
CA THR A 30 -14.44 -6.54 -21.97
C THR A 30 -13.41 -7.05 -20.96
N LEU A 31 -12.27 -7.53 -21.46
CA LEU A 31 -11.25 -8.21 -20.65
C LEU A 31 -10.21 -7.25 -20.03
N ILE A 32 -10.09 -6.04 -20.55
CA ILE A 32 -9.14 -5.03 -20.11
C ILE A 32 -9.90 -3.74 -19.86
N PHE A 33 -9.76 -3.20 -18.67
CA PHE A 33 -10.60 -2.10 -18.18
C PHE A 33 -12.11 -2.47 -18.18
N GLY A 34 -13.00 -1.51 -18.07
CA GLY A 34 -14.44 -1.73 -18.23
C GLY A 34 -15.21 -1.76 -16.92
N PRO A 35 -16.53 -1.99 -17.01
CA PRO A 35 -17.47 -1.70 -15.90
C PRO A 35 -17.16 -2.41 -14.58
N LYS A 36 -16.58 -3.62 -14.63
CA LYS A 36 -16.24 -4.36 -13.41
C LYS A 36 -15.03 -3.77 -12.68
N LEU A 37 -14.08 -3.23 -13.42
CA LEU A 37 -12.98 -2.50 -12.82
C LEU A 37 -13.47 -1.16 -12.23
N ASP A 38 -14.29 -0.42 -12.97
CA ASP A 38 -14.85 0.85 -12.51
C ASP A 38 -15.67 0.64 -11.22
N GLU A 39 -16.51 -0.40 -11.17
CA GLU A 39 -17.28 -0.79 -9.98
C GLU A 39 -16.37 -1.15 -8.80
N PHE A 40 -15.29 -1.88 -9.06
CA PHE A 40 -14.30 -2.23 -8.03
C PHE A 40 -13.61 -0.99 -7.47
N GLU A 41 -13.10 -0.10 -8.34
CA GLU A 41 -12.42 1.13 -7.95
C GLU A 41 -13.32 2.04 -7.11
N GLU A 42 -14.58 2.19 -7.49
CA GLU A 42 -15.58 2.96 -6.74
C GLU A 42 -15.86 2.35 -5.36
N LYS A 43 -16.15 1.06 -5.30
CA LYS A 43 -16.42 0.35 -4.03
C LYS A 43 -15.21 0.34 -3.11
N PHE A 44 -14.03 0.11 -3.69
CA PHE A 44 -12.79 0.05 -2.92
C PHE A 44 -12.40 1.41 -2.35
N SER A 45 -12.48 2.48 -3.15
CA SER A 45 -12.22 3.84 -2.67
C SER A 45 -13.23 4.26 -1.61
N THR A 46 -14.51 3.95 -1.80
CA THR A 46 -15.56 4.20 -0.81
C THR A 46 -15.30 3.44 0.50
N TYR A 47 -14.95 2.16 0.41
CA TYR A 47 -14.62 1.34 1.59
C TYR A 47 -13.44 1.89 2.38
N HIS A 48 -12.40 2.39 1.71
CA HIS A 48 -11.22 2.97 2.33
C HIS A 48 -11.35 4.48 2.63
N GLU A 49 -12.52 5.09 2.39
CA GLU A 49 -12.76 6.52 2.59
C GLU A 49 -11.81 7.41 1.80
N CYS A 50 -11.36 6.93 0.64
CA CYS A 50 -10.50 7.64 -0.29
C CYS A 50 -11.30 8.27 -1.43
N LYS A 51 -10.75 9.32 -2.03
CA LYS A 51 -11.42 10.03 -3.13
C LYS A 51 -11.42 9.22 -4.43
N TYR A 52 -10.37 8.47 -4.68
CA TYR A 52 -10.18 7.70 -5.90
C TYR A 52 -9.60 6.32 -5.59
N GLY A 53 -9.99 5.30 -6.33
CA GLY A 53 -9.35 4.01 -6.47
C GLY A 53 -8.80 3.88 -7.89
N ILE A 54 -7.62 3.29 -8.05
CA ILE A 54 -6.98 3.09 -9.36
C ILE A 54 -6.42 1.67 -9.39
N GLY A 55 -6.96 0.84 -10.29
CA GLY A 55 -6.48 -0.52 -10.52
C GLY A 55 -5.16 -0.51 -11.31
N VAL A 56 -4.19 -1.25 -10.80
CA VAL A 56 -2.86 -1.42 -11.42
C VAL A 56 -2.46 -2.88 -11.41
N GLY A 57 -1.32 -3.24 -12.02
CA GLY A 57 -0.90 -4.62 -12.18
C GLY A 57 -0.63 -5.37 -10.87
N ASN A 58 -0.04 -4.70 -9.88
CA ASN A 58 0.32 -5.24 -8.57
C ASN A 58 0.74 -4.11 -7.61
N CYS A 59 0.96 -4.41 -6.33
CA CYS A 59 1.35 -3.40 -5.34
C CYS A 59 2.73 -2.78 -5.59
N THR A 60 3.67 -3.50 -6.20
CA THR A 60 4.97 -2.93 -6.60
C THR A 60 4.78 -1.80 -7.60
N ASP A 61 3.92 -2.02 -8.60
CA ASP A 61 3.55 -1.01 -9.58
C ASP A 61 2.81 0.15 -8.92
N ALA A 62 1.89 -0.13 -7.99
CA ALA A 62 1.17 0.90 -7.25
C ALA A 62 2.12 1.86 -6.54
N ILE A 63 3.09 1.35 -5.76
CA ILE A 63 4.08 2.16 -5.05
C ILE A 63 4.99 2.90 -6.04
N THR A 64 5.45 2.22 -7.11
CA THR A 64 6.29 2.85 -8.15
C THR A 64 5.56 4.01 -8.84
N ILE A 65 4.30 3.81 -9.22
CA ILE A 65 3.48 4.82 -9.87
C ILE A 65 3.20 5.99 -8.92
N ALA A 66 2.87 5.70 -7.66
CA ALA A 66 2.65 6.73 -6.64
C ALA A 66 3.89 7.61 -6.44
N LEU A 67 5.08 7.00 -6.30
CA LEU A 67 6.34 7.75 -6.19
C LEU A 67 6.62 8.60 -7.43
N LYS A 68 6.43 8.04 -8.63
CA LYS A 68 6.60 8.76 -9.89
C LYS A 68 5.60 9.90 -10.08
N ALA A 69 4.36 9.74 -9.60
CA ALA A 69 3.35 10.81 -9.65
C ALA A 69 3.71 12.03 -8.79
N PHE A 70 4.62 11.86 -7.83
CA PHE A 70 5.23 12.96 -7.05
C PHE A 70 6.60 13.37 -7.54
N ASP A 71 6.98 13.00 -8.78
CA ASP A 71 8.28 13.31 -9.41
C ASP A 71 9.49 12.80 -8.59
N ILE A 72 9.33 11.72 -7.82
CA ILE A 72 10.39 11.12 -7.01
C ILE A 72 11.20 10.15 -7.86
N GLY A 73 12.52 10.34 -7.94
CA GLY A 73 13.38 9.58 -8.82
C GLY A 73 14.87 9.71 -8.50
N ALA A 74 15.69 9.69 -9.56
CA ALA A 74 17.15 9.71 -9.45
C ALA A 74 17.66 10.90 -8.64
N GLY A 75 18.47 10.62 -7.62
CA GLY A 75 19.03 11.62 -6.70
C GLY A 75 18.20 11.84 -5.43
N ASP A 76 16.96 11.34 -5.39
CA ASP A 76 16.09 11.39 -4.21
C ASP A 76 16.28 10.18 -3.30
N GLU A 77 15.88 10.35 -2.05
CA GLU A 77 15.83 9.28 -1.05
C GLU A 77 14.37 9.06 -0.59
N VAL A 78 14.00 7.79 -0.47
CA VAL A 78 12.71 7.35 0.08
C VAL A 78 12.97 6.51 1.32
N ILE A 79 12.41 6.90 2.46
CA ILE A 79 12.58 6.18 3.71
C ILE A 79 11.54 5.09 3.82
N THR A 80 11.96 3.87 4.14
CA THR A 80 11.11 2.73 4.46
C THR A 80 11.73 1.92 5.60
N THR A 81 11.20 0.74 5.90
CA THR A 81 11.75 -0.18 6.90
C THR A 81 12.47 -1.36 6.24
N SER A 82 13.47 -1.93 6.93
CA SER A 82 14.17 -3.13 6.45
C SER A 82 13.33 -4.41 6.59
N ASN A 83 12.38 -4.43 7.51
CA ASN A 83 11.46 -5.54 7.68
C ASN A 83 10.22 -5.36 6.81
N THR A 84 10.35 -5.67 5.55
CA THR A 84 9.28 -5.63 4.55
C THR A 84 9.52 -6.67 3.46
N ALA A 85 8.52 -6.89 2.63
CA ALA A 85 8.68 -7.69 1.43
C ALA A 85 9.59 -6.96 0.41
N VAL A 86 10.36 -7.71 -0.38
CA VAL A 86 11.23 -7.17 -1.44
C VAL A 86 10.51 -6.19 -2.38
N PRO A 87 9.24 -6.41 -2.76
CA PRO A 87 8.45 -5.50 -3.58
C PRO A 87 8.48 -4.03 -3.16
N THR A 88 8.39 -3.71 -1.87
CA THR A 88 8.46 -2.32 -1.38
C THR A 88 9.75 -1.62 -1.80
N VAL A 89 10.88 -2.31 -1.61
CA VAL A 89 12.21 -1.77 -1.96
C VAL A 89 12.39 -1.71 -3.47
N THR A 90 11.96 -2.75 -4.19
CA THR A 90 11.99 -2.80 -5.65
C THR A 90 11.22 -1.63 -6.25
N ALA A 91 10.05 -1.30 -5.70
CA ALA A 91 9.24 -0.19 -6.17
C ALA A 91 9.99 1.16 -6.07
N ILE A 92 10.69 1.38 -4.95
CA ILE A 92 11.51 2.59 -4.75
C ILE A 92 12.65 2.63 -5.78
N VAL A 93 13.40 1.54 -5.90
CA VAL A 93 14.56 1.48 -6.81
C VAL A 93 14.14 1.63 -8.28
N ASN A 94 12.99 1.12 -8.66
CA ASN A 94 12.44 1.26 -10.02
C ASN A 94 12.16 2.71 -10.43
N THR A 95 12.02 3.64 -9.48
CA THR A 95 11.92 5.07 -9.79
C THR A 95 13.28 5.71 -10.08
N GLY A 96 14.38 5.06 -9.72
CA GLY A 96 15.74 5.60 -9.69
C GLY A 96 16.11 6.23 -8.35
N ALA A 97 15.18 6.32 -7.39
CA ALA A 97 15.44 6.80 -6.04
C ALA A 97 16.22 5.76 -5.21
N SER A 98 16.86 6.22 -4.14
CA SER A 98 17.56 5.38 -3.18
C SER A 98 16.64 5.05 -2.00
N ALA A 99 16.50 3.75 -1.68
CA ALA A 99 15.82 3.33 -0.47
C ALA A 99 16.73 3.56 0.75
N LYS A 100 16.18 4.19 1.79
CA LYS A 100 16.82 4.40 3.08
C LYS A 100 16.04 3.70 4.17
N PHE A 101 16.73 2.95 5.01
CA PHE A 101 16.07 2.08 5.97
C PHE A 101 16.12 2.64 7.38
N VAL A 102 14.96 2.72 8.02
CA VAL A 102 14.81 2.88 9.46
C VAL A 102 14.58 1.51 10.06
N ASP A 103 15.14 1.27 11.24
CA ASP A 103 14.93 0.02 11.97
C ASP A 103 13.47 -0.15 12.40
N ILE A 104 13.14 -1.33 12.90
CA ILE A 104 11.82 -1.65 13.41
C ILE A 104 11.76 -1.52 14.93
N ASN A 105 10.58 -1.22 15.44
CA ASN A 105 10.25 -1.27 16.85
C ASN A 105 9.91 -2.71 17.30
N GLN A 106 9.59 -2.88 18.58
CA GLN A 106 9.21 -4.17 19.16
C GLN A 106 7.99 -4.85 18.54
N TYR A 107 7.21 -4.13 17.71
CA TYR A 107 6.04 -4.63 17.00
C TYR A 107 6.33 -4.97 15.54
N SER A 108 7.60 -5.00 15.14
CA SER A 108 8.04 -5.24 13.76
C SER A 108 7.60 -4.17 12.75
N LEU A 109 7.21 -3.00 13.22
CA LEU A 109 6.82 -1.84 12.42
C LEU A 109 7.93 -0.79 12.43
N MET A 110 7.89 0.17 11.51
CA MET A 110 8.83 1.29 11.44
C MET A 110 9.02 1.96 12.82
N ASP A 111 10.24 2.08 13.28
CA ASP A 111 10.61 2.80 14.51
C ASP A 111 10.53 4.31 14.23
N VAL A 112 9.37 4.88 14.51
CA VAL A 112 9.09 6.29 14.24
C VAL A 112 9.86 7.24 15.16
N ASP A 113 10.31 6.79 16.32
CA ASP A 113 11.11 7.60 17.24
C ASP A 113 12.52 7.86 16.69
N ARG A 114 12.99 7.00 15.78
CA ARG A 114 14.27 7.16 15.07
C ARG A 114 14.12 7.82 13.70
N LEU A 115 12.90 7.87 13.14
CA LEU A 115 12.63 8.27 11.76
C LEU A 115 13.23 9.63 11.41
N GLU A 116 13.12 10.62 12.31
CA GLU A 116 13.61 11.97 12.07
C GLU A 116 15.12 12.04 11.81
N ASN A 117 15.91 11.17 12.43
CA ASN A 117 17.37 11.11 12.26
C ASN A 117 17.81 10.69 10.84
N PHE A 118 16.88 10.11 10.08
CA PHE A 118 17.13 9.64 8.72
C PHE A 118 16.71 10.67 7.65
N ILE A 119 16.00 11.72 8.04
CA ILE A 119 15.52 12.75 7.12
C ILE A 119 16.66 13.72 6.78
N ASN A 120 16.83 13.99 5.49
CA ASN A 120 17.78 14.97 4.98
C ASN A 120 17.24 15.68 3.72
N LYS A 121 18.03 16.55 3.10
CA LYS A 121 17.61 17.36 1.95
C LYS A 121 17.22 16.53 0.71
N LYS A 122 17.70 15.29 0.59
CA LYS A 122 17.36 14.37 -0.51
C LYS A 122 16.08 13.57 -0.23
N THR A 123 15.66 13.49 1.03
CA THR A 123 14.46 12.75 1.41
C THR A 123 13.23 13.42 0.82
N LYS A 124 12.41 12.66 0.08
CA LYS A 124 11.18 13.13 -0.57
C LYS A 124 9.93 12.41 -0.11
N ALA A 125 10.07 11.15 0.32
CA ALA A 125 8.93 10.37 0.79
C ALA A 125 9.29 9.44 1.93
N ILE A 126 8.24 9.01 2.63
CA ILE A 126 8.25 7.92 3.59
C ILE A 126 7.26 6.88 3.08
N VAL A 127 7.69 5.60 3.06
CA VAL A 127 6.84 4.46 2.75
C VAL A 127 6.73 3.60 4.02
N PRO A 128 5.77 3.90 4.92
CA PRO A 128 5.46 3.04 6.04
C PRO A 128 4.82 1.74 5.54
N VAL A 129 5.23 0.60 6.11
CA VAL A 129 4.69 -0.72 5.77
C VAL A 129 3.84 -1.21 6.94
N HIS A 130 2.56 -1.42 6.68
CA HIS A 130 1.59 -1.91 7.67
C HIS A 130 1.63 -3.44 7.73
N LEU A 131 2.73 -3.97 8.24
CA LEU A 131 3.05 -5.39 8.18
C LEU A 131 2.11 -6.21 9.07
N TYR A 132 1.72 -7.38 8.60
CA TYR A 132 0.85 -8.34 9.31
C TYR A 132 -0.52 -7.79 9.72
N GLY A 133 -1.02 -6.75 9.02
CA GLY A 133 -2.31 -6.13 9.34
C GLY A 133 -2.26 -5.11 10.47
N GLN A 134 -1.07 -4.78 10.99
CA GLN A 134 -0.89 -3.76 12.02
C GLN A 134 -0.37 -2.47 11.41
N MET A 135 -1.03 -1.36 11.72
CA MET A 135 -0.63 -0.05 11.20
C MET A 135 0.52 0.56 11.98
N CYS A 136 1.42 1.25 11.26
CA CYS A 136 2.44 2.10 11.86
C CYS A 136 1.82 3.26 12.65
N GLU A 137 2.60 3.93 13.50
CA GLU A 137 2.17 5.11 14.24
C GLU A 137 2.04 6.33 13.31
N MET A 138 0.92 6.36 12.57
CA MET A 138 0.70 7.32 11.50
C MET A 138 0.68 8.77 11.95
N ASP A 139 0.25 9.08 13.17
CA ASP A 139 0.27 10.47 13.67
C ASP A 139 1.68 11.07 13.64
N LYS A 140 2.68 10.33 14.15
CA LYS A 140 4.08 10.76 14.16
C LYS A 140 4.65 10.86 12.76
N ILE A 141 4.32 9.89 11.89
CA ILE A 141 4.75 9.91 10.48
C ILE A 141 4.19 11.14 9.77
N MET A 142 2.90 11.44 9.94
CA MET A 142 2.26 12.59 9.31
C MET A 142 2.75 13.93 9.89
N GLU A 143 3.10 13.97 11.17
CA GLU A 143 3.73 15.16 11.78
C GLU A 143 5.09 15.44 11.12
N LEU A 144 5.95 14.42 11.01
CA LEU A 144 7.25 14.55 10.36
C LEU A 144 7.12 14.86 8.85
N SER A 145 6.18 14.21 8.15
CA SER A 145 5.95 14.49 6.74
C SER A 145 5.57 15.97 6.51
N LYS A 146 4.70 16.51 7.34
CA LYS A 146 4.31 17.93 7.29
C LYS A 146 5.48 18.86 7.62
N LYS A 147 6.26 18.53 8.66
CA LYS A 147 7.42 19.32 9.10
C LYS A 147 8.49 19.44 8.02
N TYR A 148 8.73 18.35 7.28
CA TYR A 148 9.79 18.26 6.29
C TYR A 148 9.27 18.30 4.83
N ASN A 149 7.98 18.52 4.64
CA ASN A 149 7.32 18.52 3.32
C ASN A 149 7.59 17.23 2.53
N LEU A 150 7.40 16.08 3.16
CA LEU A 150 7.57 14.75 2.58
C LEU A 150 6.23 14.16 2.14
N LYS A 151 6.25 13.30 1.13
CA LYS A 151 5.10 12.49 0.74
C LYS A 151 5.03 11.22 1.59
N VAL A 152 3.81 10.75 1.86
CA VAL A 152 3.58 9.50 2.58
C VAL A 152 2.81 8.55 1.69
N ILE A 153 3.45 7.43 1.31
CA ILE A 153 2.83 6.36 0.53
C ILE A 153 2.70 5.14 1.47
N GLU A 154 1.47 4.82 1.86
CA GLU A 154 1.21 3.69 2.74
C GLU A 154 1.30 2.37 1.97
N ASP A 155 2.24 1.49 2.34
CA ASP A 155 2.26 0.12 1.85
C ASP A 155 1.28 -0.72 2.69
N CYS A 156 0.11 -0.92 2.11
CA CYS A 156 -1.03 -1.61 2.70
C CYS A 156 -1.18 -3.05 2.18
N ALA A 157 -0.14 -3.62 1.55
CA ALA A 157 -0.22 -4.95 0.94
C ALA A 157 -0.70 -6.05 1.89
N GLN A 158 -0.50 -5.89 3.20
CA GLN A 158 -0.93 -6.85 4.23
C GLN A 158 -1.94 -6.29 5.23
N SER A 159 -2.55 -5.13 4.96
CA SER A 159 -3.36 -4.42 5.95
C SER A 159 -4.73 -3.99 5.44
N LEU A 160 -5.30 -4.74 4.49
CA LEU A 160 -6.66 -4.51 4.01
C LEU A 160 -7.65 -4.49 5.20
N GLY A 161 -8.39 -3.40 5.34
CA GLY A 161 -9.38 -3.22 6.41
C GLY A 161 -8.81 -2.88 7.78
N ALA A 162 -7.49 -2.84 7.97
CA ALA A 162 -6.88 -2.38 9.22
C ALA A 162 -7.23 -0.91 9.49
N THR A 163 -7.25 -0.54 10.77
CA THR A 163 -7.58 0.85 11.19
C THR A 163 -6.59 1.39 12.20
N TYR A 164 -6.33 2.69 12.10
CA TYR A 164 -5.54 3.45 13.06
C TYR A 164 -6.36 4.65 13.55
N LYS A 165 -6.74 4.66 14.83
CA LYS A 165 -7.58 5.71 15.44
C LYS A 165 -8.86 6.00 14.65
N GLY A 166 -9.51 4.94 14.16
CA GLY A 166 -10.76 5.03 13.41
C GLY A 166 -10.61 5.32 11.92
N LYS A 167 -9.41 5.61 11.41
CA LYS A 167 -9.14 5.78 9.98
C LYS A 167 -8.60 4.50 9.37
N LYS A 168 -9.00 4.16 8.17
CA LYS A 168 -8.57 2.94 7.47
C LYS A 168 -7.16 3.06 6.93
N ALA A 169 -6.46 1.93 6.84
CA ALA A 169 -5.18 1.83 6.15
C ALA A 169 -5.32 2.35 4.72
N GLY A 170 -4.33 3.12 4.27
CA GLY A 170 -4.30 3.74 2.95
C GLY A 170 -5.08 5.05 2.82
N SER A 171 -5.76 5.51 3.89
CA SER A 171 -6.52 6.77 3.88
C SER A 171 -5.87 7.91 4.69
N ILE A 172 -4.68 7.69 5.24
CA ILE A 172 -4.04 8.66 6.14
C ILE A 172 -2.92 9.40 5.43
N GLY A 173 -2.11 8.72 4.64
CA GLY A 173 -1.05 9.31 3.83
C GLY A 173 -1.57 10.00 2.56
N ASP A 174 -0.65 10.33 1.65
CA ASP A 174 -1.01 10.91 0.34
C ASP A 174 -1.58 9.84 -0.61
N VAL A 175 -1.10 8.60 -0.52
CA VAL A 175 -1.56 7.44 -1.33
C VAL A 175 -1.48 6.16 -0.50
N GLY A 176 -2.50 5.29 -0.60
CA GLY A 176 -2.47 3.93 -0.11
C GLY A 176 -2.28 2.92 -1.25
N CYS A 177 -1.34 1.98 -1.09
CA CYS A 177 -1.04 0.94 -2.06
C CYS A 177 -1.39 -0.43 -1.51
N PHE A 178 -2.25 -1.16 -2.21
CA PHE A 178 -2.78 -2.46 -1.78
C PHE A 178 -2.36 -3.58 -2.70
N SER A 179 -2.41 -4.82 -2.22
CA SER A 179 -2.10 -6.01 -3.00
C SER A 179 -3.24 -7.01 -2.95
N PHE A 180 -3.54 -7.58 -4.11
CA PHE A 180 -4.39 -8.76 -4.26
C PHE A 180 -3.61 -9.91 -4.90
N TYR A 181 -2.28 -9.86 -4.76
CA TYR A 181 -1.29 -10.71 -5.42
C TYR A 181 -1.13 -10.49 -6.92
#